data_ee9245891e5f30ab1b052f2bb40a1a32
#
_entry.id   ee9245891e5f30ab1b052f2bb40a1a32
#
_cell.length_a   1.000
_cell.length_b   1.000
_cell.length_c   1.000
_cell.angle_alpha   90.00
_cell.angle_beta   90.00
_cell.angle_gamma   90.00
#
_symmetry.space_group_name_H-M   'P 1'
#
loop_
_entity.id
_entity.type
_entity.pdbx_description
1 polymer ?
#
loop_
_entity_poly.entity_id
_entity_poly.type
_entity_poly.pdbx_seq_one_letter_code
_entity_poly.pdbx_strand_id
1 'polypeptide(L)'
;MNRSTDPDFFALLTGSFARLVGTKLVAEGTSADWLYADAPFALLAHDTASDPKFIYANRCAQACFEYDWDEMVSMPSRLSAEAPDRAARQALLDAVAEHGFMSGYRGLRVAKSGRHFIIEDGIVWELIDQNGVRHGQAATFHSWRSV
;
A
#
# COMPACT_ATOMS: atom_id res chain seq x y z
N MET A 1 6.27 -5.08 -18.86
CA MET A 1 7.02 -4.82 -17.61
C MET A 1 6.03 -4.83 -16.48
N ASN A 2 6.30 -5.59 -15.43
CA ASN A 2 5.42 -5.54 -14.27
C ASN A 2 5.72 -4.29 -13.43
N ARG A 3 4.82 -3.95 -12.52
CA ARG A 3 4.93 -2.72 -11.72
C ARG A 3 6.09 -2.74 -10.72
N SER A 4 6.63 -3.91 -10.38
CA SER A 4 7.67 -4.01 -9.34
C SER A 4 8.91 -3.20 -9.67
N THR A 5 9.27 -3.09 -10.94
CA THR A 5 10.48 -2.38 -11.41
C THR A 5 10.14 -1.26 -12.41
N ASP A 6 8.86 -0.95 -12.61
CA ASP A 6 8.42 0.06 -13.57
C ASP A 6 8.74 1.46 -13.02
N PRO A 7 9.61 2.25 -13.71
CA PRO A 7 9.93 3.60 -13.25
C PRO A 7 8.74 4.55 -13.27
N ASP A 8 7.76 4.35 -14.15
CA ASP A 8 6.56 5.19 -14.20
C ASP A 8 5.68 4.94 -12.98
N PHE A 9 5.51 3.70 -12.58
CA PHE A 9 4.76 3.38 -11.36
C PHE A 9 5.50 3.86 -10.11
N PHE A 10 6.82 3.73 -10.09
CA PHE A 10 7.64 4.29 -9.01
C PHE A 10 7.45 5.80 -8.89
N ALA A 11 7.45 6.52 -10.02
CA ALA A 11 7.23 7.96 -10.04
C ALA A 11 5.82 8.33 -9.53
N LEU A 12 4.82 7.51 -9.85
CA LEU A 12 3.46 7.69 -9.34
C LEU A 12 3.40 7.52 -7.82
N LEU A 13 4.01 6.46 -7.30
CA LEU A 13 4.06 6.20 -5.84
C LEU A 13 4.73 7.35 -5.10
N THR A 14 5.94 7.71 -5.52
CA THR A 14 6.76 8.70 -4.81
C THR A 14 6.28 10.13 -5.03
N GLY A 15 5.82 10.44 -6.24
CA GLY A 15 5.34 11.78 -6.60
C GLY A 15 4.03 12.12 -5.91
N SER A 16 3.06 11.20 -5.91
CA SER A 16 1.79 11.44 -5.22
C SER A 16 1.99 11.54 -3.71
N PHE A 17 2.86 10.71 -3.13
CA PHE A 17 3.19 10.80 -1.72
C PHE A 17 3.76 12.17 -1.37
N ALA A 18 4.74 12.65 -2.14
CA ALA A 18 5.38 13.95 -1.88
C ALA A 18 4.37 15.10 -1.97
N ARG A 19 3.48 15.07 -2.97
CA ARG A 19 2.48 16.13 -3.17
C ARG A 19 1.41 16.14 -2.09
N LEU A 20 0.94 14.96 -1.68
CA LEU A 20 -0.19 14.85 -0.75
C LEU A 20 0.24 14.89 0.71
N VAL A 21 1.30 14.17 1.05
CA VAL A 21 1.78 14.06 2.43
C VAL A 21 2.71 15.21 2.80
N GLY A 22 3.42 15.77 1.82
CA GLY A 22 4.30 16.93 2.03
C GLY A 22 5.72 16.57 2.43
N THR A 23 6.07 15.29 2.45
CA THR A 23 7.42 14.79 2.70
C THR A 23 7.79 13.77 1.63
N LYS A 24 9.04 13.34 1.60
CA LYS A 24 9.50 12.34 0.62
C LYS A 24 9.32 10.94 1.19
N LEU A 25 8.77 10.05 0.38
CA LEU A 25 8.65 8.62 0.72
C LEU A 25 10.02 7.97 0.82
N VAL A 26 10.91 8.31 -0.11
CA VAL A 26 12.28 7.79 -0.20
C VAL A 26 13.25 8.93 -0.51
N ALA A 27 14.54 8.70 -0.24
CA ALA A 27 15.58 9.66 -0.57
C ALA A 27 15.69 9.87 -2.08
N GLU A 28 16.10 11.06 -2.48
CA GLU A 28 16.38 11.35 -3.90
C GLU A 28 17.44 10.38 -4.45
N GLY A 29 17.24 9.97 -5.69
CA GLY A 29 18.14 9.02 -6.35
C GLY A 29 17.81 7.56 -6.05
N THR A 30 16.81 7.29 -5.19
CA THR A 30 16.37 5.92 -4.91
C THR A 30 15.72 5.32 -6.16
N SER A 31 16.05 4.05 -6.46
CA SER A 31 15.53 3.36 -7.63
C SER A 31 14.24 2.59 -7.32
N ALA A 32 13.50 2.28 -8.38
CA ALA A 32 12.35 1.38 -8.29
C ALA A 32 12.75 0.01 -7.76
N ASP A 33 13.91 -0.48 -8.17
CA ASP A 33 14.44 -1.78 -7.73
C ASP A 33 14.69 -1.81 -6.22
N TRP A 34 15.28 -0.76 -5.69
CA TRP A 34 15.53 -0.66 -4.25
C TRP A 34 14.22 -0.67 -3.45
N LEU A 35 13.25 0.13 -3.88
CA LEU A 35 11.95 0.21 -3.19
C LEU A 35 11.26 -1.14 -3.18
N TYR A 36 11.36 -1.89 -4.28
CA TYR A 36 10.76 -3.20 -4.39
C TYR A 36 11.49 -4.25 -3.54
N ALA A 37 12.81 -4.37 -3.72
CA ALA A 37 13.59 -5.51 -3.22
C ALA A 37 14.21 -5.28 -1.86
N ASP A 38 14.64 -4.05 -1.54
CA ASP A 38 15.54 -3.78 -0.42
C ASP A 38 14.96 -2.86 0.65
N ALA A 39 13.84 -2.18 0.39
CA ALA A 39 13.26 -1.28 1.37
C ALA A 39 12.90 -2.02 2.67
N PRO A 40 13.29 -1.48 3.84
CA PRO A 40 13.03 -2.14 5.12
C PRO A 40 11.61 -1.90 5.66
N PHE A 41 10.76 -1.28 4.86
CA PHE A 41 9.36 -1.03 5.20
C PHE A 41 8.45 -1.66 4.17
N ALA A 42 7.22 -1.96 4.58
CA ALA A 42 6.20 -2.51 3.69
C ALA A 42 5.54 -1.40 2.87
N LEU A 43 5.30 -1.68 1.60
CA LEU A 43 4.55 -0.81 0.70
C LEU A 43 3.70 -1.64 -0.22
N LEU A 44 2.41 -1.32 -0.30
CA LEU A 44 1.46 -2.02 -1.16
C LEU A 44 0.45 -1.03 -1.73
N ALA A 45 -0.18 -1.40 -2.85
CA ALA A 45 -1.14 -0.53 -3.52
C ALA A 45 -2.24 -1.36 -4.17
N HIS A 46 -3.44 -0.79 -4.25
CA HIS A 46 -4.56 -1.39 -4.97
C HIS A 46 -5.11 -0.41 -6.02
N ASP A 47 -5.92 -0.94 -6.95
CA ASP A 47 -6.49 -0.18 -8.05
C ASP A 47 -7.77 0.55 -7.65
N THR A 48 -8.45 1.14 -8.66
CA THR A 48 -9.70 1.90 -8.49
C THR A 48 -10.96 1.10 -8.76
N ALA A 49 -10.87 -0.21 -8.90
CA ALA A 49 -12.04 -1.04 -9.14
C ALA A 49 -13.02 -0.94 -7.97
N SER A 50 -14.29 -1.23 -8.22
CA SER A 50 -15.31 -1.24 -7.15
C SER A 50 -15.00 -2.27 -6.07
N ASP A 51 -14.35 -3.38 -6.44
CA ASP A 51 -13.73 -4.33 -5.50
C ASP A 51 -12.22 -4.26 -5.75
N PRO A 52 -11.50 -3.35 -5.06
CA PRO A 52 -10.10 -3.07 -5.37
C PRO A 52 -9.22 -4.29 -5.26
N LYS A 53 -8.29 -4.43 -6.20
CA LYS A 53 -7.30 -5.51 -6.22
C LYS A 53 -5.91 -4.94 -6.03
N PHE A 54 -5.05 -5.69 -5.35
CA PHE A 54 -3.65 -5.29 -5.23
C PHE A 54 -2.99 -5.27 -6.59
N ILE A 55 -2.22 -4.23 -6.85
CA ILE A 55 -1.45 -4.05 -8.09
C ILE A 55 0.05 -3.95 -7.81
N TYR A 56 0.44 -3.84 -6.54
CA TYR A 56 1.83 -3.72 -6.12
C TYR A 56 1.97 -4.15 -4.67
N ALA A 57 3.04 -4.86 -4.38
CA ALA A 57 3.51 -5.12 -3.01
C ALA A 57 5.01 -5.34 -3.08
N ASN A 58 5.79 -4.58 -2.32
CA ASN A 58 7.23 -4.80 -2.29
C ASN A 58 7.56 -6.07 -1.49
N ARG A 59 8.84 -6.47 -1.50
CA ARG A 59 9.26 -7.71 -0.84
C ARG A 59 8.94 -7.72 0.65
N CYS A 60 9.10 -6.60 1.31
CA CYS A 60 8.76 -6.47 2.73
C CYS A 60 7.27 -6.72 2.98
N ALA A 61 6.40 -6.15 2.16
CA ALA A 61 4.95 -6.38 2.25
C ALA A 61 4.60 -7.84 1.95
N GLN A 62 5.21 -8.43 0.94
CA GLN A 62 5.01 -9.84 0.60
C GLN A 62 5.34 -10.76 1.78
N ALA A 63 6.46 -10.51 2.44
CA ALA A 63 6.87 -11.29 3.61
C ALA A 63 5.89 -11.10 4.77
N CYS A 64 5.44 -9.87 5.00
CA CYS A 64 4.51 -9.54 6.07
C CYS A 64 3.16 -10.25 5.90
N PHE A 65 2.60 -10.23 4.68
CA PHE A 65 1.32 -10.84 4.36
C PHE A 65 1.44 -12.32 3.97
N GLU A 66 2.66 -12.83 3.79
CA GLU A 66 2.93 -14.24 3.46
C GLU A 66 2.42 -14.67 2.08
N TYR A 67 2.42 -13.74 1.13
CA TYR A 67 2.11 -13.98 -0.27
C TYR A 67 3.30 -13.60 -1.13
N ASP A 68 3.49 -14.29 -2.26
CA ASP A 68 4.43 -13.83 -3.27
C ASP A 68 3.78 -12.77 -4.17
N TRP A 69 4.55 -12.23 -5.12
CA TRP A 69 4.04 -11.21 -6.04
C TRP A 69 2.83 -11.69 -6.83
N ASP A 70 2.93 -12.89 -7.42
CA ASP A 70 1.85 -13.42 -8.28
C ASP A 70 0.57 -13.69 -7.50
N GLU A 71 0.70 -14.15 -6.26
CA GLU A 71 -0.46 -14.38 -5.38
C GLU A 71 -1.11 -13.07 -4.95
N MET A 72 -0.31 -12.04 -4.67
CA MET A 72 -0.81 -10.78 -4.14
C MET A 72 -1.43 -9.91 -5.21
N VAL A 73 -0.79 -9.79 -6.36
CA VAL A 73 -1.29 -9.00 -7.50
C VAL A 73 -2.55 -9.68 -8.05
N SER A 74 -3.63 -8.91 -8.16
CA SER A 74 -4.97 -9.35 -8.56
C SER A 74 -5.83 -9.97 -7.45
N MET A 75 -5.28 -10.10 -6.23
CA MET A 75 -6.10 -10.51 -5.08
C MET A 75 -6.95 -9.32 -4.62
N PRO A 76 -8.24 -9.51 -4.34
CA PRO A 76 -9.04 -8.43 -3.73
C PRO A 76 -8.42 -7.97 -2.42
N SER A 77 -8.19 -6.68 -2.30
CA SER A 77 -7.48 -6.12 -1.15
C SER A 77 -8.25 -6.32 0.18
N ARG A 78 -9.59 -6.45 0.10
CA ARG A 78 -10.42 -6.72 1.29
C ARG A 78 -10.05 -8.04 1.99
N LEU A 79 -9.46 -8.99 1.26
CA LEU A 79 -9.07 -10.28 1.83
C LEU A 79 -7.86 -10.18 2.77
N SER A 80 -7.19 -9.02 2.84
CA SER A 80 -6.12 -8.77 3.80
C SER A 80 -6.65 -8.47 5.22
N ALA A 81 -7.97 -8.38 5.40
CA ALA A 81 -8.60 -8.17 6.69
C ALA A 81 -9.73 -9.19 6.89
N GLU A 82 -9.95 -9.59 8.14
CA GLU A 82 -11.08 -10.45 8.49
C GLU A 82 -12.40 -9.72 8.26
N ALA A 83 -13.48 -10.47 8.00
CA ALA A 83 -14.78 -9.90 7.69
C ALA A 83 -15.26 -8.87 8.73
N PRO A 84 -15.13 -9.06 10.05
CA PRO A 84 -15.55 -8.06 11.02
C PRO A 84 -14.80 -6.74 10.93
N ASP A 85 -13.56 -6.74 10.38
CA ASP A 85 -12.70 -5.57 10.31
C ASP A 85 -12.82 -4.83 8.97
N ARG A 86 -13.56 -5.39 8.00
CA ARG A 86 -13.67 -4.83 6.65
C ARG A 86 -14.41 -3.50 6.60
N ALA A 87 -15.40 -3.31 7.48
CA ALA A 87 -16.14 -2.05 7.53
C ALA A 87 -15.23 -0.90 8.01
N ALA A 88 -14.42 -1.15 9.03
CA ALA A 88 -13.44 -0.16 9.51
C ALA A 88 -12.39 0.16 8.43
N ARG A 89 -11.93 -0.88 7.71
CA ARG A 89 -11.01 -0.70 6.59
C ARG A 89 -11.63 0.14 5.49
N GLN A 90 -12.89 -0.13 5.11
CA GLN A 90 -13.58 0.63 4.08
C GLN A 90 -13.76 2.09 4.48
N ALA A 91 -14.10 2.37 5.73
CA ALA A 91 -14.21 3.73 6.23
C ALA A 91 -12.88 4.49 6.13
N LEU A 92 -11.75 3.82 6.40
CA LEU A 92 -10.42 4.39 6.21
C LEU A 92 -10.17 4.74 4.74
N LEU A 93 -10.45 3.82 3.82
CA LEU A 93 -10.24 4.05 2.39
C LEU A 93 -11.10 5.20 1.87
N ASP A 94 -12.33 5.31 2.35
CA ASP A 94 -13.23 6.41 1.99
C ASP A 94 -12.69 7.75 2.49
N ALA A 95 -12.15 7.79 3.71
CA ALA A 95 -11.54 9.00 4.26
C ALA A 95 -10.29 9.41 3.47
N VAL A 96 -9.48 8.45 3.04
CA VAL A 96 -8.31 8.72 2.20
C VAL A 96 -8.74 9.28 0.85
N ALA A 97 -9.78 8.72 0.25
CA ALA A 97 -10.32 9.22 -1.02
C ALA A 97 -10.80 10.67 -0.88
N GLU A 98 -11.39 11.03 0.24
CA GLU A 98 -11.89 12.38 0.50
C GLU A 98 -10.76 13.39 0.79
N HIS A 99 -9.76 12.99 1.61
CA HIS A 99 -8.73 13.89 2.13
C HIS A 99 -7.38 13.79 1.42
N GLY A 100 -7.17 12.79 0.57
CA GLY A 100 -5.94 12.55 -0.16
C GLY A 100 -4.96 11.63 0.56
N PHE A 101 -4.87 11.68 1.87
CA PHE A 101 -4.03 10.78 2.65
C PHE A 101 -4.49 10.73 4.11
N MET A 102 -3.98 9.72 4.82
CA MET A 102 -4.15 9.60 6.27
C MET A 102 -2.86 9.04 6.87
N SER A 103 -2.38 9.66 7.95
CA SER A 103 -1.23 9.19 8.72
C SER A 103 -1.69 8.62 10.06
N GLY A 104 -0.75 7.96 10.78
CA GLY A 104 -1.09 7.36 12.06
C GLY A 104 -2.04 6.18 11.95
N TYR A 105 -2.08 5.55 10.78
CA TYR A 105 -2.99 4.44 10.51
C TYR A 105 -2.60 3.22 11.35
N ARG A 106 -3.61 2.63 11.99
CA ARG A 106 -3.49 1.40 12.76
C ARG A 106 -4.63 0.48 12.33
N GLY A 107 -4.29 -0.77 11.99
CA GLY A 107 -5.32 -1.71 11.53
C GLY A 107 -4.93 -3.16 11.71
N LEU A 108 -5.93 -3.98 12.07
CA LEU A 108 -5.76 -5.42 12.17
C LEU A 108 -5.86 -6.03 10.78
N ARG A 109 -4.91 -6.90 10.46
CA ARG A 109 -4.83 -7.58 9.17
C ARG A 109 -4.57 -9.07 9.37
N VAL A 110 -4.80 -9.85 8.32
CA VAL A 110 -4.60 -11.29 8.33
C VAL A 110 -3.68 -11.69 7.17
N ALA A 111 -2.65 -12.48 7.49
CA ALA A 111 -1.74 -13.05 6.51
C ALA A 111 -2.31 -14.34 5.93
N LYS A 112 -1.70 -14.86 4.87
CA LYS A 112 -2.12 -16.09 4.18
C LYS A 112 -2.29 -17.28 5.12
N SER A 113 -1.39 -17.44 6.09
CA SER A 113 -1.44 -18.53 7.07
C SER A 113 -2.57 -18.42 8.09
N GLY A 114 -3.27 -17.29 8.10
CA GLY A 114 -4.24 -16.96 9.14
C GLY A 114 -3.64 -16.19 10.32
N ARG A 115 -2.33 -15.92 10.30
CA ARG A 115 -1.68 -15.12 11.34
C ARG A 115 -2.23 -13.70 11.31
N HIS A 116 -2.69 -13.22 12.45
CA HIS A 116 -3.15 -11.84 12.60
C HIS A 116 -1.99 -10.95 13.02
N PHE A 117 -1.99 -9.73 12.50
CA PHE A 117 -1.01 -8.72 12.89
C PHE A 117 -1.64 -7.33 12.84
N ILE A 118 -1.10 -6.41 13.62
CA ILE A 118 -1.55 -5.03 13.67
C ILE A 118 -0.51 -4.17 12.96
N ILE A 119 -0.94 -3.43 11.94
CA ILE A 119 -0.16 -2.37 11.32
C ILE A 119 -0.20 -1.17 12.27
N GLU A 120 0.96 -0.57 12.51
CA GLU A 120 1.08 0.58 13.39
C GLU A 120 1.73 1.74 12.64
N ASP A 121 1.21 2.93 12.89
CA ASP A 121 1.78 4.19 12.40
C ASP A 121 1.94 4.25 10.89
N GLY A 122 0.99 3.68 10.17
CA GLY A 122 1.00 3.64 8.71
C GLY A 122 0.54 4.94 8.08
N ILE A 123 0.84 5.08 6.80
CA ILE A 123 0.35 6.18 5.96
C ILE A 123 -0.33 5.57 4.75
N VAL A 124 -1.53 6.02 4.46
CA VAL A 124 -2.31 5.62 3.27
C VAL A 124 -2.56 6.88 2.45
N TRP A 125 -2.34 6.80 1.13
CA TRP A 125 -2.52 7.97 0.26
C TRP A 125 -3.10 7.60 -1.10
N GLU A 126 -3.70 8.58 -1.75
CA GLU A 126 -4.21 8.45 -3.11
C GLU A 126 -3.06 8.43 -4.12
N LEU A 127 -3.14 7.53 -5.10
CA LEU A 127 -2.22 7.53 -6.24
C LEU A 127 -2.82 8.43 -7.32
N ILE A 128 -2.38 9.68 -7.35
CA ILE A 128 -2.84 10.70 -8.29
C ILE A 128 -1.64 11.17 -9.11
N ASP A 129 -1.74 11.09 -10.43
CA ASP A 129 -0.65 11.52 -11.30
C ASP A 129 -0.62 13.04 -11.48
N GLN A 130 0.33 13.53 -12.27
CA GLN A 130 0.52 14.96 -12.49
C GLN A 130 -0.65 15.61 -13.23
N ASN A 131 -1.47 14.81 -13.90
CA ASN A 131 -2.66 15.29 -14.62
C ASN A 131 -3.92 15.23 -13.75
N GLY A 132 -3.79 14.84 -12.48
CA GLY A 132 -4.92 14.71 -11.56
C GLY A 132 -5.71 13.42 -11.72
N VAL A 133 -5.21 12.45 -12.48
CA VAL A 133 -5.89 11.17 -12.68
C VAL A 133 -5.59 10.23 -11.52
N ARG A 134 -6.64 9.65 -10.96
CA ARG A 134 -6.56 8.72 -9.85
C ARG A 134 -6.32 7.30 -10.37
N HIS A 135 -5.30 6.62 -9.83
CA HIS A 135 -4.91 5.26 -10.21
C HIS A 135 -5.14 4.23 -9.12
N GLY A 136 -5.46 4.64 -7.92
CA GLY A 136 -5.68 3.76 -6.78
C GLY A 136 -5.26 4.40 -5.47
N GLN A 137 -4.94 3.55 -4.51
CA GLN A 137 -4.44 3.97 -3.20
C GLN A 137 -3.25 3.10 -2.82
N ALA A 138 -2.32 3.67 -2.05
CA ALA A 138 -1.16 2.96 -1.54
C ALA A 138 -1.06 3.12 -0.03
N ALA A 139 -0.39 2.16 0.60
CA ALA A 139 -0.10 2.19 2.03
C ALA A 139 1.34 1.81 2.27
N THR A 140 1.95 2.47 3.26
CA THR A 140 3.28 2.13 3.73
C THR A 140 3.30 2.08 5.26
N PHE A 141 4.06 1.16 5.81
CA PHE A 141 4.25 1.07 7.27
C PHE A 141 5.60 0.44 7.58
N HIS A 142 6.23 0.98 8.63
CA HIS A 142 7.55 0.52 9.09
C HIS A 142 7.43 -0.44 10.28
N SER A 143 6.26 -0.49 10.92
CA SER A 143 6.07 -1.19 12.18
C SER A 143 4.78 -2.01 12.14
N TRP A 144 4.89 -3.26 12.56
CA TRP A 144 3.73 -4.13 12.77
C TRP A 144 4.09 -5.16 13.83
N ARG A 145 3.07 -5.73 14.46
CA ARG A 145 3.28 -6.77 15.48
C ARG A 145 2.24 -7.87 15.34
N SER A 146 2.67 -9.09 15.54
CA SER A 146 1.77 -10.25 15.57
C SER A 146 0.87 -10.20 16.80
N VAL A 147 -0.33 -10.71 16.64
CA VAL A 147 -1.35 -10.72 17.68
C VAL A 147 -1.69 -12.15 18.07
#